data_6ceca216f275f430adf3ba7a2b28f69a
#
_entry.id   6ceca216f275f430adf3ba7a2b28f69a
#
_cell.length_a   1.000
_cell.length_b   1.000
_cell.length_c   1.000
_cell.angle_alpha   90.00
_cell.angle_beta   90.00
_cell.angle_gamma   90.00
#
_symmetry.space_group_name_H-M   'P 1'
#
loop_
_entity.id
_entity.type
_entity.pdbx_description
1 polymer ?
#
loop_
_entity_poly.entity_id
_entity_poly.type
_entity_poly.pdbx_seq_one_letter_code
_entity_poly.pdbx_strand_id
1 'polypeptide(L)'
;MKENKLKVSFFVQAKRTDKKGLVPVIGRISAGRTHSGFSTKCKTPLALWDSRKQRLIGKSSMAVSVNQKLGECTALIHARFHELSERKETFTATDVRDAYQGQIHCQALLLESFGEYLTQTKERIGIDRALKTFKLRTYQFSLLREYVQKKHKVRDIPLSQLDKAFIEGFEYYLTIDRRLKRSSISSALSTLQTIVRMAVKKGVLDFYPFLGYSYERPKGEPRSITQEELERIIDLEIKWENYRIVRDLFVFSCFSGLAISDVRNLREENIVLEEGELCIKGRRIKTKTPYRVQVLPPAWAIIERYRGKRAGFVFDVPTTDIILNGMHYIQRNIGMESPLTFHMARHTFASLITLSAGVPIETVSRMLGHTNLRTTQVYAAVSSERIHRDMQEVQQRIQDTFTLRF
;
A
#
# COMPACT_ATOMS: atom_id res chain seq x y z
N MET A 1 31.84 -30.99 -7.05
CA MET A 1 31.75 -29.61 -6.45
C MET A 1 33.02 -29.38 -5.64
N LYS A 2 33.85 -28.37 -5.97
CA LYS A 2 35.06 -28.08 -5.17
C LYS A 2 34.60 -27.41 -3.87
N GLU A 3 34.83 -28.07 -2.72
CA GLU A 3 34.60 -27.49 -1.40
C GLU A 3 35.30 -26.15 -1.30
N ASN A 4 34.58 -25.11 -1.02
CA ASN A 4 35.13 -23.80 -0.66
C ASN A 4 35.81 -23.93 0.71
N LYS A 5 37.08 -24.26 0.77
CA LYS A 5 37.82 -24.31 2.06
C LYS A 5 37.96 -22.90 2.61
N LEU A 6 37.45 -22.70 3.83
CA LEU A 6 37.66 -21.47 4.60
C LEU A 6 39.02 -21.53 5.31
N LYS A 7 39.79 -20.44 5.24
CA LYS A 7 41.00 -20.23 6.04
C LYS A 7 40.99 -18.84 6.65
N VAL A 8 41.13 -18.77 7.97
CA VAL A 8 41.29 -17.52 8.70
C VAL A 8 42.74 -17.41 9.17
N SER A 9 43.38 -16.29 8.91
CA SER A 9 44.78 -16.05 9.29
C SER A 9 44.93 -14.65 9.88
N PHE A 10 45.91 -14.49 10.78
CA PHE A 10 46.19 -13.23 11.46
C PHE A 10 47.65 -12.80 11.24
N PHE A 11 47.90 -11.51 11.13
CA PHE A 11 49.22 -10.91 10.98
C PHE A 11 49.25 -9.51 11.58
N VAL A 12 50.45 -9.02 11.90
CA VAL A 12 50.65 -7.66 12.43
C VAL A 12 51.13 -6.70 11.35
N GLN A 13 50.71 -5.45 11.41
CA GLN A 13 51.21 -4.40 10.53
C GLN A 13 52.33 -3.62 11.21
N ALA A 14 53.57 -4.13 11.13
CA ALA A 14 54.75 -3.53 11.79
C ALA A 14 54.99 -2.06 11.43
N LYS A 15 54.59 -1.61 10.20
CA LYS A 15 54.73 -0.23 9.75
C LYS A 15 53.74 0.76 10.41
N ARG A 16 52.75 0.30 11.16
CA ARG A 16 51.72 1.10 11.84
C ARG A 16 51.85 1.03 13.36
N THR A 17 53.04 1.25 13.89
CA THR A 17 53.29 1.31 15.32
C THR A 17 52.69 2.60 15.91
N ASP A 18 51.92 2.48 16.99
CA ASP A 18 51.38 3.63 17.70
C ASP A 18 52.40 4.26 18.67
N LYS A 19 52.03 5.39 19.30
CA LYS A 19 52.91 6.11 20.26
C LYS A 19 53.32 5.27 21.50
N LYS A 20 52.67 4.12 21.73
CA LYS A 20 52.94 3.18 22.83
C LYS A 20 53.74 1.96 22.38
N GLY A 21 54.28 1.94 21.16
CA GLY A 21 55.02 0.83 20.60
C GLY A 21 54.18 -0.40 20.22
N LEU A 22 52.83 -0.25 20.12
CA LEU A 22 51.93 -1.33 19.80
C LEU A 22 51.59 -1.32 18.29
N VAL A 23 51.55 -2.51 17.70
CA VAL A 23 51.16 -2.72 16.30
C VAL A 23 49.78 -3.34 16.21
N PRO A 24 48.93 -2.95 15.24
CA PRO A 24 47.61 -3.55 15.06
C PRO A 24 47.69 -4.97 14.51
N VAL A 25 46.83 -5.84 15.01
CA VAL A 25 46.62 -7.21 14.49
C VAL A 25 45.47 -7.16 13.44
N ILE A 26 45.78 -7.64 12.25
CA ILE A 26 44.82 -7.71 11.13
C ILE A 26 44.48 -9.17 10.84
N GLY A 27 43.21 -9.46 10.56
CA GLY A 27 42.76 -10.76 10.10
C GLY A 27 42.57 -10.78 8.57
N ARG A 28 42.79 -11.96 7.98
CA ARG A 28 42.49 -12.27 6.58
C ARG A 28 41.61 -13.50 6.50
N ILE A 29 40.53 -13.38 5.80
CA ILE A 29 39.64 -14.46 5.43
C ILE A 29 39.95 -14.89 3.99
N SER A 30 40.07 -16.20 3.76
CA SER A 30 40.23 -16.78 2.43
C SER A 30 39.12 -17.82 2.23
N ALA A 31 38.32 -17.66 1.16
CA ALA A 31 37.29 -18.58 0.77
C ALA A 31 37.41 -18.88 -0.73
N GLY A 32 37.75 -20.12 -1.03
CA GLY A 32 38.09 -20.53 -2.40
C GLY A 32 39.28 -19.73 -2.94
N ARG A 33 39.06 -18.97 -4.04
CA ARG A 33 40.11 -18.14 -4.68
C ARG A 33 40.07 -16.66 -4.24
N THR A 34 39.15 -16.30 -3.34
CA THR A 34 38.95 -14.90 -2.92
C THR A 34 39.57 -14.66 -1.52
N HIS A 35 40.02 -13.42 -1.28
CA HIS A 35 40.58 -13.00 -0.02
C HIS A 35 40.01 -11.66 0.43
N SER A 36 39.81 -11.49 1.74
CA SER A 36 39.33 -10.24 2.31
C SER A 36 39.97 -9.99 3.67
N GLY A 37 40.44 -8.76 3.94
CA GLY A 37 41.05 -8.34 5.19
C GLY A 37 40.04 -7.72 6.15
N PHE A 38 40.23 -7.87 7.44
CA PHE A 38 39.43 -7.24 8.48
C PHE A 38 40.27 -6.78 9.68
N SER A 39 39.80 -5.78 10.41
CA SER A 39 40.45 -5.32 11.64
C SER A 39 39.96 -6.16 12.82
N THR A 40 40.90 -6.69 13.62
CA THR A 40 40.57 -7.39 14.88
C THR A 40 40.33 -6.41 16.03
N LYS A 41 40.62 -5.12 15.85
CA LYS A 41 40.65 -4.09 16.89
C LYS A 41 41.63 -4.43 18.07
N CYS A 42 42.52 -5.40 17.87
CA CYS A 42 43.54 -5.74 18.82
C CYS A 42 44.88 -5.09 18.43
N LYS A 43 45.69 -4.72 19.44
CA LYS A 43 47.06 -4.23 19.28
C LYS A 43 47.99 -5.05 20.18
N THR A 44 49.26 -5.22 19.76
CA THR A 44 50.23 -6.00 20.49
C THR A 44 51.64 -5.41 20.32
N PRO A 45 52.56 -5.56 21.29
CA PRO A 45 53.96 -5.33 21.05
C PRO A 45 54.49 -6.30 19.98
N LEU A 46 55.26 -5.79 19.02
CA LEU A 46 55.81 -6.63 17.93
C LEU A 46 56.64 -7.81 18.43
N ALA A 47 57.40 -7.62 19.50
CA ALA A 47 58.25 -8.64 20.12
C ALA A 47 57.47 -9.86 20.68
N LEU A 48 56.19 -9.70 20.99
CA LEU A 48 55.37 -10.78 21.52
C LEU A 48 54.58 -11.54 20.44
N TRP A 49 54.72 -11.20 19.18
CA TRP A 49 53.99 -11.82 18.10
C TRP A 49 54.72 -13.03 17.50
N ASP A 50 54.13 -14.20 17.58
CA ASP A 50 54.57 -15.38 16.85
C ASP A 50 53.90 -15.47 15.48
N SER A 51 54.66 -15.20 14.43
CA SER A 51 54.16 -15.22 13.05
C SER A 51 53.82 -16.63 12.54
N ARG A 52 54.40 -17.68 13.10
CA ARG A 52 54.09 -19.07 12.71
C ARG A 52 52.81 -19.54 13.35
N LYS A 53 52.64 -19.29 14.66
CA LYS A 53 51.39 -19.63 15.40
C LYS A 53 50.28 -18.61 15.18
N GLN A 54 50.59 -17.42 14.66
CA GLN A 54 49.65 -16.28 14.50
C GLN A 54 48.98 -15.91 15.83
N ARG A 55 49.75 -15.90 16.91
CA ARG A 55 49.31 -15.65 18.28
C ARG A 55 50.40 -14.93 19.07
N LEU A 56 50.01 -14.35 20.21
CA LEU A 56 50.97 -13.77 21.14
C LEU A 56 51.64 -14.87 21.97
N ILE A 57 52.95 -14.70 22.19
CA ILE A 57 53.79 -15.56 23.05
C ILE A 57 53.61 -15.16 24.53
N GLY A 58 53.60 -16.15 25.43
CA GLY A 58 53.56 -15.94 26.86
C GLY A 58 52.19 -16.07 27.49
N LYS A 59 52.14 -15.95 28.84
CA LYS A 59 50.92 -16.09 29.66
C LYS A 59 50.49 -14.77 30.30
N SER A 60 50.99 -13.64 29.81
CA SER A 60 50.56 -12.33 30.32
C SER A 60 49.03 -12.12 30.09
N SER A 61 48.40 -11.33 30.93
CA SER A 61 46.97 -11.02 30.79
C SER A 61 46.63 -10.46 29.41
N MET A 62 47.52 -9.67 28.82
CA MET A 62 47.41 -9.17 27.46
C MET A 62 47.44 -10.30 26.42
N ALA A 63 48.42 -11.23 26.54
CA ALA A 63 48.56 -12.34 25.60
C ALA A 63 47.34 -13.27 25.65
N VAL A 64 46.86 -13.59 26.85
CA VAL A 64 45.64 -14.40 27.04
C VAL A 64 44.41 -13.71 26.43
N SER A 65 44.18 -12.45 26.76
CA SER A 65 43.02 -11.68 26.27
C SER A 65 43.01 -11.54 24.74
N VAL A 66 44.17 -11.17 24.14
CA VAL A 66 44.26 -11.04 22.69
C VAL A 66 44.07 -12.39 21.99
N ASN A 67 44.72 -13.45 22.49
CA ASN A 67 44.63 -14.80 21.90
C ASN A 67 43.20 -15.36 22.00
N GLN A 68 42.51 -15.13 23.14
CA GLN A 68 41.09 -15.47 23.29
C GLN A 68 40.24 -14.75 22.25
N LYS A 69 40.40 -13.43 22.09
CA LYS A 69 39.67 -12.62 21.14
C LYS A 69 39.92 -13.05 19.69
N LEU A 70 41.15 -13.44 19.33
CA LEU A 70 41.45 -14.01 18.02
C LEU A 70 40.77 -15.37 17.81
N GLY A 71 40.65 -16.18 18.87
CA GLY A 71 39.86 -17.42 18.85
C GLY A 71 38.38 -17.20 18.62
N GLU A 72 37.78 -16.25 19.35
CA GLU A 72 36.40 -15.84 19.20
C GLU A 72 36.10 -15.33 17.78
N CYS A 73 36.98 -14.48 17.22
CA CYS A 73 36.89 -14.04 15.84
C CYS A 73 36.89 -15.22 14.86
N THR A 74 37.77 -16.20 15.06
CA THR A 74 37.85 -17.39 14.19
C THR A 74 36.56 -18.19 14.25
N ALA A 75 36.07 -18.50 15.47
CA ALA A 75 34.82 -19.26 15.67
C ALA A 75 33.62 -18.57 15.01
N LEU A 76 33.49 -17.24 15.19
CA LEU A 76 32.38 -16.47 14.61
C LEU A 76 32.45 -16.44 13.08
N ILE A 77 33.68 -16.29 12.51
CA ILE A 77 33.85 -16.33 11.05
C ILE A 77 33.45 -17.70 10.47
N HIS A 78 33.83 -18.79 11.16
CA HIS A 78 33.40 -20.13 10.75
C HIS A 78 31.87 -20.30 10.81
N ALA A 79 31.23 -19.84 11.87
CA ALA A 79 29.77 -19.89 11.98
C ALA A 79 29.10 -19.14 10.82
N ARG A 80 29.56 -17.93 10.50
CA ARG A 80 29.04 -17.14 9.36
C ARG A 80 29.33 -17.80 8.02
N PHE A 81 30.45 -18.44 7.84
CA PHE A 81 30.78 -19.20 6.65
C PHE A 81 29.77 -20.37 6.44
N HIS A 82 29.48 -21.14 7.51
CA HIS A 82 28.50 -22.22 7.46
C HIS A 82 27.11 -21.70 7.12
N GLU A 83 26.64 -20.62 7.77
CA GLU A 83 25.35 -19.99 7.43
C GLU A 83 25.26 -19.56 5.96
N LEU A 84 26.34 -19.01 5.41
CA LEU A 84 26.38 -18.62 3.99
C LEU A 84 26.41 -19.84 3.07
N SER A 85 27.11 -20.93 3.46
CA SER A 85 27.16 -22.16 2.68
C SER A 85 25.81 -22.86 2.56
N GLU A 86 24.98 -22.78 3.59
CA GLU A 86 23.62 -23.33 3.58
C GLU A 86 22.64 -22.50 2.75
N ARG A 87 22.89 -21.19 2.62
CA ARG A 87 21.96 -20.25 1.97
C ARG A 87 22.33 -19.89 0.53
N LYS A 88 23.58 -20.03 0.11
CA LYS A 88 24.08 -19.60 -1.21
C LYS A 88 24.93 -20.67 -1.86
N GLU A 89 24.70 -20.93 -3.13
CA GLU A 89 25.55 -21.81 -3.95
C GLU A 89 26.94 -21.23 -4.20
N THR A 90 27.08 -19.89 -4.23
CA THR A 90 28.36 -19.18 -4.43
C THR A 90 28.45 -17.93 -3.56
N PHE A 91 29.57 -17.75 -2.87
CA PHE A 91 29.89 -16.56 -2.09
C PHE A 91 31.42 -16.36 -2.01
N THR A 92 31.86 -15.16 -1.68
CA THR A 92 33.26 -14.72 -1.66
C THR A 92 33.77 -14.51 -0.22
N ALA A 93 35.10 -14.37 -0.04
CA ALA A 93 35.69 -13.98 1.24
C ALA A 93 35.20 -12.61 1.74
N THR A 94 34.80 -11.73 0.83
CA THR A 94 34.21 -10.44 1.17
C THR A 94 32.83 -10.62 1.79
N ASP A 95 31.99 -11.50 1.25
CA ASP A 95 30.68 -11.84 1.83
C ASP A 95 30.83 -12.39 3.26
N VAL A 96 31.81 -13.25 3.50
CA VAL A 96 32.10 -13.80 4.84
C VAL A 96 32.59 -12.73 5.81
N ARG A 97 33.46 -11.79 5.36
CA ARG A 97 33.88 -10.65 6.15
C ARG A 97 32.73 -9.77 6.57
N ASP A 98 31.87 -9.42 5.60
CA ASP A 98 30.76 -8.53 5.82
C ASP A 98 29.72 -9.16 6.77
N ALA A 99 29.53 -10.51 6.70
CA ALA A 99 28.77 -11.29 7.66
C ALA A 99 29.34 -11.22 9.06
N TYR A 100 30.64 -11.39 9.17
CA TYR A 100 31.38 -11.34 10.45
C TYR A 100 31.32 -9.94 11.07
N GLN A 101 31.44 -8.87 10.29
CA GLN A 101 31.41 -7.49 10.77
C GLN A 101 30.01 -6.99 11.10
N GLY A 102 28.97 -7.81 10.90
CA GLY A 102 27.58 -7.38 11.03
C GLY A 102 27.15 -6.42 9.92
N GLN A 103 28.00 -6.26 8.88
CA GLN A 103 27.67 -5.48 7.68
C GLN A 103 26.89 -6.29 6.65
N ILE A 104 26.70 -7.58 6.88
CA ILE A 104 25.64 -8.31 6.20
C ILE A 104 24.36 -8.11 7.02
N HIS A 105 23.63 -7.08 6.73
CA HIS A 105 22.22 -7.28 6.46
C HIS A 105 22.15 -8.49 5.51
N CYS A 106 21.52 -9.61 5.90
CA CYS A 106 21.07 -10.62 4.94
C CYS A 106 20.63 -9.82 3.75
N GLN A 107 21.25 -10.01 2.55
CA GLN A 107 20.87 -9.21 1.39
C GLN A 107 19.43 -9.59 1.09
N ALA A 108 18.50 -8.97 1.82
CA ALA A 108 17.09 -9.18 1.60
C ALA A 108 16.82 -8.83 0.14
N LEU A 109 16.29 -9.79 -0.56
CA LEU A 109 16.03 -9.69 -1.98
C LEU A 109 14.65 -9.02 -2.18
N LEU A 110 14.51 -8.27 -3.25
CA LEU A 110 13.31 -7.49 -3.54
C LEU A 110 12.08 -8.38 -3.74
N LEU A 111 12.19 -9.39 -4.61
CA LEU A 111 11.07 -10.28 -4.92
C LEU A 111 10.77 -11.22 -3.75
N GLU A 112 11.77 -11.67 -3.01
CA GLU A 112 11.60 -12.45 -1.78
C GLU A 112 10.82 -11.63 -0.74
N SER A 113 11.21 -10.38 -0.49
CA SER A 113 10.51 -9.46 0.44
C SER A 113 9.08 -9.18 -0.01
N PHE A 114 8.84 -9.08 -1.33
CA PHE A 114 7.49 -8.96 -1.85
C PHE A 114 6.69 -10.25 -1.66
N GLY A 115 7.30 -11.41 -1.85
CA GLY A 115 6.68 -12.73 -1.60
C GLY A 115 6.24 -12.88 -0.15
N GLU A 116 7.08 -12.50 0.82
CA GLU A 116 6.72 -12.47 2.25
C GLU A 116 5.51 -11.54 2.50
N TYR A 117 5.52 -10.35 1.91
CA TYR A 117 4.39 -9.42 2.01
C TYR A 117 3.10 -10.01 1.45
N LEU A 118 3.16 -10.78 0.34
CA LEU A 118 2.01 -11.48 -0.23
C LEU A 118 1.51 -12.59 0.71
N THR A 119 2.40 -13.36 1.30
CA THR A 119 2.04 -14.41 2.28
C THR A 119 1.30 -13.80 3.47
N GLN A 120 1.84 -12.76 4.08
CA GLN A 120 1.20 -12.02 5.17
C GLN A 120 -0.15 -11.42 4.75
N THR A 121 -0.25 -10.89 3.51
CA THR A 121 -1.51 -10.36 2.99
C THR A 121 -2.54 -11.45 2.79
N LYS A 122 -2.13 -12.66 2.35
CA LYS A 122 -3.00 -13.82 2.16
C LYS A 122 -3.60 -14.31 3.49
N GLU A 123 -2.79 -14.42 4.52
CA GLU A 123 -3.22 -14.84 5.87
C GLU A 123 -4.26 -13.88 6.48
N ARG A 124 -4.25 -12.63 6.08
CA ARG A 124 -5.16 -11.59 6.57
C ARG A 124 -6.45 -11.45 5.74
N ILE A 125 -6.66 -12.32 4.72
CA ILE A 125 -7.91 -12.33 3.94
C ILE A 125 -9.08 -12.72 4.83
N GLY A 126 -10.15 -11.93 4.81
CA GLY A 126 -11.34 -12.14 5.65
C GLY A 126 -11.22 -11.52 7.04
N ILE A 127 -10.03 -11.19 7.53
CA ILE A 127 -9.82 -10.47 8.80
C ILE A 127 -9.87 -8.95 8.55
N ASP A 128 -8.88 -8.42 7.84
CA ASP A 128 -8.77 -6.99 7.53
C ASP A 128 -8.32 -6.71 6.08
N ARG A 129 -8.14 -7.75 5.27
CA ARG A 129 -7.78 -7.67 3.85
C ARG A 129 -8.82 -8.36 2.97
N ALA A 130 -9.14 -7.72 1.84
CA ALA A 130 -10.04 -8.29 0.85
C ALA A 130 -9.26 -9.19 -0.14
N LEU A 131 -9.87 -10.30 -0.59
CA LEU A 131 -9.32 -11.18 -1.63
C LEU A 131 -8.94 -10.39 -2.90
N LYS A 132 -9.74 -9.39 -3.28
CA LYS A 132 -9.46 -8.51 -4.43
C LYS A 132 -8.14 -7.76 -4.27
N THR A 133 -7.81 -7.31 -3.06
CA THR A 133 -6.53 -6.65 -2.76
C THR A 133 -5.37 -7.62 -2.92
N PHE A 134 -5.49 -8.84 -2.42
CA PHE A 134 -4.47 -9.88 -2.59
C PHE A 134 -4.24 -10.20 -4.08
N LYS A 135 -5.30 -10.44 -4.87
CA LYS A 135 -5.19 -10.67 -6.32
C LYS A 135 -4.48 -9.51 -7.04
N LEU A 136 -4.80 -8.26 -6.68
CA LEU A 136 -4.13 -7.08 -7.25
C LEU A 136 -2.63 -7.07 -6.89
N ARG A 137 -2.25 -7.34 -5.63
CA ARG A 137 -0.84 -7.39 -5.22
C ARG A 137 -0.07 -8.52 -5.89
N THR A 138 -0.69 -9.68 -6.07
CA THR A 138 -0.11 -10.80 -6.82
C THR A 138 0.16 -10.43 -8.28
N TYR A 139 -0.76 -9.73 -8.93
CA TYR A 139 -0.54 -9.22 -10.28
C TYR A 139 0.61 -8.19 -10.33
N GLN A 140 0.67 -7.26 -9.38
CA GLN A 140 1.77 -6.29 -9.28
C GLN A 140 3.12 -6.95 -9.04
N PHE A 141 3.15 -8.02 -8.23
CA PHE A 141 4.33 -8.85 -8.06
C PHE A 141 4.78 -9.50 -9.38
N SER A 142 3.86 -10.05 -10.17
CA SER A 142 4.22 -10.63 -11.47
C SER A 142 4.81 -9.60 -12.43
N LEU A 143 4.30 -8.37 -12.45
CA LEU A 143 4.86 -7.26 -13.24
C LEU A 143 6.28 -6.90 -12.80
N LEU A 144 6.53 -6.80 -11.50
CA LEU A 144 7.86 -6.48 -10.97
C LEU A 144 8.85 -7.62 -11.26
N ARG A 145 8.45 -8.88 -11.07
CA ARG A 145 9.27 -10.05 -11.38
C ARG A 145 9.65 -10.08 -12.87
N GLU A 146 8.70 -9.82 -13.74
CA GLU A 146 8.96 -9.76 -15.19
C GLU A 146 9.93 -8.64 -15.56
N TYR A 147 9.79 -7.45 -14.94
CA TYR A 147 10.72 -6.33 -15.11
C TYR A 147 12.14 -6.71 -14.68
N VAL A 148 12.30 -7.28 -13.49
CA VAL A 148 13.61 -7.74 -12.96
C VAL A 148 14.25 -8.76 -13.93
N GLN A 149 13.48 -9.76 -14.38
CA GLN A 149 14.00 -10.80 -15.27
C GLN A 149 14.33 -10.29 -16.66
N LYS A 150 13.50 -9.43 -17.26
CA LYS A 150 13.71 -8.96 -18.64
C LYS A 150 14.74 -7.84 -18.76
N LYS A 151 14.72 -6.88 -17.85
CA LYS A 151 15.56 -5.68 -17.95
C LYS A 151 16.88 -5.84 -17.19
N HIS A 152 16.90 -6.52 -16.07
CA HIS A 152 18.14 -6.74 -15.29
C HIS A 152 18.75 -8.12 -15.52
N LYS A 153 18.03 -9.06 -16.19
CA LYS A 153 18.52 -10.43 -16.54
C LYS A 153 18.98 -11.25 -15.31
N VAL A 154 18.38 -11.00 -14.16
CA VAL A 154 18.64 -11.70 -12.89
C VAL A 154 17.35 -12.30 -12.34
N ARG A 155 17.49 -13.27 -11.42
CA ARG A 155 16.32 -13.88 -10.75
C ARG A 155 15.69 -12.95 -9.73
N ASP A 156 16.51 -12.19 -9.01
CA ASP A 156 16.09 -11.22 -7.99
C ASP A 156 17.19 -10.16 -7.78
N ILE A 157 16.88 -9.06 -7.12
CA ILE A 157 17.79 -7.93 -6.87
C ILE A 157 17.88 -7.68 -5.38
N PRO A 158 19.12 -7.53 -4.82
CA PRO A 158 19.30 -7.10 -3.43
C PRO A 158 18.66 -5.73 -3.18
N LEU A 159 17.91 -5.58 -2.07
CA LEU A 159 17.30 -4.31 -1.72
C LEU A 159 18.32 -3.16 -1.59
N SER A 160 19.57 -3.47 -1.22
CA SER A 160 20.66 -2.51 -1.13
C SER A 160 21.12 -1.95 -2.47
N GLN A 161 20.78 -2.61 -3.59
CA GLN A 161 21.08 -2.15 -4.95
C GLN A 161 19.97 -1.34 -5.59
N LEU A 162 18.85 -1.14 -4.88
CA LEU A 162 17.77 -0.31 -5.37
C LEU A 162 18.17 1.17 -5.28
N ASP A 163 17.85 1.90 -6.32
CA ASP A 163 18.07 3.34 -6.43
C ASP A 163 16.89 4.02 -7.14
N LYS A 164 16.98 5.33 -7.32
CA LYS A 164 15.98 6.10 -8.04
C LYS A 164 15.84 5.64 -9.49
N ALA A 165 16.94 5.27 -10.17
CA ALA A 165 16.92 4.81 -11.56
C ALA A 165 16.13 3.50 -11.70
N PHE A 166 16.19 2.62 -10.71
CA PHE A 166 15.40 1.38 -10.71
C PHE A 166 13.89 1.64 -10.75
N ILE A 167 13.38 2.54 -9.88
CA ILE A 167 11.93 2.82 -9.86
C ILE A 167 11.47 3.61 -11.09
N GLU A 168 12.30 4.51 -11.63
CA GLU A 168 12.05 5.21 -12.89
C GLU A 168 12.01 4.23 -14.08
N GLY A 169 12.94 3.28 -14.12
CA GLY A 169 12.97 2.21 -15.13
C GLY A 169 11.75 1.29 -15.02
N PHE A 170 11.28 0.98 -13.81
CA PHE A 170 10.06 0.21 -13.62
C PHE A 170 8.82 0.98 -14.08
N GLU A 171 8.71 2.28 -13.78
CA GLU A 171 7.63 3.14 -14.31
C GLU A 171 7.62 3.16 -15.83
N TYR A 172 8.80 3.34 -16.46
CA TYR A 172 8.94 3.31 -17.91
C TYR A 172 8.49 1.97 -18.50
N TYR A 173 8.93 0.85 -17.90
CA TYR A 173 8.50 -0.49 -18.30
C TYR A 173 6.98 -0.67 -18.23
N LEU A 174 6.33 -0.23 -17.14
CA LEU A 174 4.89 -0.31 -17.00
C LEU A 174 4.14 0.54 -18.03
N THR A 175 4.73 1.68 -18.42
CA THR A 175 4.15 2.63 -19.37
C THR A 175 4.31 2.16 -20.82
N ILE A 176 5.52 1.83 -21.23
CA ILE A 176 5.87 1.57 -22.64
C ILE A 176 5.71 0.10 -22.99
N ASP A 177 6.36 -0.81 -22.23
CA ASP A 177 6.34 -2.23 -22.55
C ASP A 177 4.99 -2.88 -22.21
N ARG A 178 4.34 -2.45 -21.10
CA ARG A 178 3.06 -3.03 -20.63
C ARG A 178 1.83 -2.19 -20.98
N ARG A 179 2.01 -0.96 -21.43
CA ARG A 179 0.96 -0.01 -21.82
C ARG A 179 -0.19 0.10 -20.82
N LEU A 180 0.14 0.14 -19.53
CA LEU A 180 -0.85 0.19 -18.46
C LEU A 180 -1.42 1.62 -18.31
N LYS A 181 -2.65 1.70 -17.82
CA LYS A 181 -3.28 2.99 -17.45
C LYS A 181 -2.53 3.63 -16.28
N ARG A 182 -2.43 4.96 -16.26
CA ARG A 182 -1.78 5.75 -15.19
C ARG A 182 -2.18 5.32 -13.78
N SER A 183 -3.46 5.05 -13.52
CA SER A 183 -3.94 4.57 -12.22
C SER A 183 -3.36 3.22 -11.81
N SER A 184 -3.17 2.29 -12.76
CA SER A 184 -2.56 0.99 -12.51
C SER A 184 -1.06 1.11 -12.24
N ILE A 185 -0.36 1.97 -13.00
CA ILE A 185 1.06 2.29 -12.80
C ILE A 185 1.26 2.89 -11.40
N SER A 186 0.52 3.95 -11.06
CA SER A 186 0.54 4.61 -9.75
C SER A 186 0.31 3.61 -8.60
N SER A 187 -0.63 2.67 -8.77
CA SER A 187 -0.90 1.61 -7.79
C SER A 187 0.28 0.64 -7.64
N ALA A 188 0.93 0.22 -8.73
CA ALA A 188 2.08 -0.68 -8.70
C ALA A 188 3.30 -0.01 -8.05
N LEU A 189 3.62 1.23 -8.42
CA LEU A 189 4.70 2.03 -7.82
C LEU A 189 4.48 2.25 -6.33
N SER A 190 3.25 2.58 -5.91
CA SER A 190 2.90 2.72 -4.50
C SER A 190 3.11 1.44 -3.71
N THR A 191 2.88 0.27 -4.33
CA THR A 191 3.12 -1.02 -3.68
C THR A 191 4.61 -1.29 -3.52
N LEU A 192 5.41 -1.07 -4.56
CA LEU A 192 6.87 -1.18 -4.50
C LEU A 192 7.44 -0.29 -3.40
N GLN A 193 7.03 0.99 -3.36
CA GLN A 193 7.44 1.93 -2.31
C GLN A 193 7.04 1.46 -0.91
N THR A 194 5.87 0.82 -0.76
CA THR A 194 5.42 0.29 0.52
C THR A 194 6.34 -0.83 1.01
N ILE A 195 6.72 -1.77 0.13
CA ILE A 195 7.61 -2.88 0.47
C ILE A 195 8.99 -2.35 0.88
N VAL A 196 9.53 -1.40 0.12
CA VAL A 196 10.84 -0.81 0.44
C VAL A 196 10.81 -0.03 1.76
N ARG A 197 9.74 0.75 2.03
CA ARG A 197 9.56 1.40 3.34
C ARG A 197 9.42 0.41 4.49
N MET A 198 8.79 -0.73 4.27
CA MET A 198 8.74 -1.80 5.28
C MET A 198 10.12 -2.38 5.57
N ALA A 199 10.97 -2.54 4.54
CA ALA A 199 12.35 -2.98 4.70
C ALA A 199 13.19 -1.98 5.52
N VAL A 200 13.03 -0.67 5.25
CA VAL A 200 13.66 0.39 6.06
C VAL A 200 13.15 0.34 7.51
N LYS A 201 11.84 0.23 7.72
CA LYS A 201 11.25 0.15 9.07
C LYS A 201 11.72 -1.09 9.86
N LYS A 202 11.99 -2.20 9.18
CA LYS A 202 12.53 -3.43 9.77
C LYS A 202 14.06 -3.37 10.01
N GLY A 203 14.75 -2.29 9.63
CA GLY A 203 16.21 -2.16 9.70
C GLY A 203 16.95 -3.03 8.68
N VAL A 204 16.27 -3.49 7.64
CA VAL A 204 16.87 -4.26 6.53
C VAL A 204 17.59 -3.34 5.54
N LEU A 205 17.13 -2.10 5.44
CA LEU A 205 17.76 -1.00 4.71
C LEU A 205 18.01 0.17 5.66
N ASP A 206 19.19 0.78 5.56
CA ASP A 206 19.57 1.94 6.38
C ASP A 206 18.91 3.23 5.92
N PHE A 207 18.55 3.34 4.63
CA PHE A 207 17.95 4.53 4.02
C PHE A 207 16.91 4.15 2.95
N TYR A 208 16.05 5.09 2.63
CA TYR A 208 15.03 4.93 1.59
C TYR A 208 15.61 5.24 0.20
N PRO A 209 15.76 4.23 -0.70
CA PRO A 209 16.50 4.40 -1.96
C PRO A 209 15.78 5.26 -3.02
N PHE A 210 14.47 5.49 -2.86
CA PHE A 210 13.66 6.25 -3.81
C PHE A 210 13.45 7.70 -3.37
N LEU A 211 14.41 8.25 -2.60
CA LEU A 211 14.37 9.66 -2.20
C LEU A 211 14.40 10.58 -3.44
N GLY A 212 13.54 11.59 -3.46
CA GLY A 212 13.40 12.49 -4.60
C GLY A 212 12.68 11.93 -5.83
N TYR A 213 12.18 10.69 -5.76
CA TYR A 213 11.28 10.16 -6.77
C TYR A 213 9.83 10.48 -6.42
N SER A 214 9.13 11.11 -7.35
CA SER A 214 7.70 11.34 -7.29
C SER A 214 7.06 10.92 -8.62
N TYR A 215 5.86 10.41 -8.55
CA TYR A 215 5.08 10.08 -9.73
C TYR A 215 3.72 10.78 -9.67
N GLU A 216 3.22 11.13 -10.83
CA GLU A 216 1.93 11.78 -10.95
C GLU A 216 0.81 10.79 -10.66
N ARG A 217 0.01 11.09 -9.63
CA ARG A 217 -1.22 10.35 -9.35
C ARG A 217 -2.34 10.94 -10.19
N PRO A 218 -3.06 10.11 -10.98
CA PRO A 218 -4.20 10.63 -11.71
C PRO A 218 -5.21 11.20 -10.72
N LYS A 219 -5.53 12.47 -10.87
CA LYS A 219 -6.65 13.10 -10.18
C LYS A 219 -7.90 12.68 -10.94
N GLY A 220 -8.64 11.70 -10.41
CA GLY A 220 -9.97 11.42 -10.91
C GLY A 220 -10.91 12.51 -10.42
N GLU A 221 -11.57 13.22 -11.33
CA GLU A 221 -12.70 14.05 -10.96
C GLU A 221 -13.88 13.12 -10.68
N PRO A 222 -14.48 13.19 -9.48
CA PRO A 222 -15.66 12.41 -9.16
C PRO A 222 -16.81 12.92 -10.03
N ARG A 223 -17.30 12.06 -10.92
CA ARG A 223 -18.45 12.39 -11.76
C ARG A 223 -19.74 11.96 -11.05
N SER A 224 -20.68 12.89 -10.91
CA SER A 224 -22.09 12.65 -10.63
C SER A 224 -22.89 12.67 -11.94
N ILE A 225 -24.07 12.09 -11.94
CA ILE A 225 -25.03 12.26 -13.02
C ILE A 225 -25.79 13.57 -12.81
N THR A 226 -26.31 14.14 -13.89
CA THR A 226 -27.19 15.33 -13.85
C THR A 226 -28.62 14.94 -13.42
N GLN A 227 -29.43 15.92 -13.13
CA GLN A 227 -30.84 15.69 -12.82
C GLN A 227 -31.58 15.03 -13.99
N GLU A 228 -31.37 15.53 -15.20
CA GLU A 228 -32.00 15.00 -16.43
C GLU A 228 -31.50 13.56 -16.72
N GLU A 229 -30.22 13.25 -16.46
CA GLU A 229 -29.72 11.90 -16.58
C GLU A 229 -30.39 10.95 -15.56
N LEU A 230 -30.57 11.42 -14.31
CA LEU A 230 -31.26 10.65 -13.27
C LEU A 230 -32.72 10.38 -13.60
N GLU A 231 -33.43 11.39 -14.07
CA GLU A 231 -34.83 11.26 -14.52
C GLU A 231 -34.95 10.24 -15.66
N ARG A 232 -34.11 10.33 -16.70
CA ARG A 232 -34.08 9.33 -17.79
C ARG A 232 -33.73 7.90 -17.29
N ILE A 233 -32.91 7.75 -16.25
CA ILE A 233 -32.66 6.44 -15.67
C ILE A 233 -33.87 5.91 -14.93
N ILE A 234 -34.59 6.76 -14.18
CA ILE A 234 -35.79 6.40 -13.44
C ILE A 234 -36.91 5.95 -14.41
N ASP A 235 -37.11 6.70 -15.47
CA ASP A 235 -38.19 6.49 -16.46
C ASP A 235 -37.86 5.37 -17.46
N LEU A 236 -36.62 4.88 -17.50
CA LEU A 236 -36.21 3.86 -18.46
C LEU A 236 -36.97 2.56 -18.25
N GLU A 237 -37.77 2.16 -19.23
CA GLU A 237 -38.43 0.87 -19.26
C GLU A 237 -37.45 -0.25 -19.56
N ILE A 238 -37.35 -1.22 -18.66
CA ILE A 238 -36.42 -2.37 -18.77
C ILE A 238 -37.21 -3.68 -18.70
N LYS A 239 -37.20 -4.44 -19.79
CA LYS A 239 -37.92 -5.73 -19.90
C LYS A 239 -37.27 -6.82 -19.03
N TRP A 240 -35.93 -6.85 -18.93
CA TRP A 240 -35.19 -7.89 -18.18
C TRP A 240 -35.14 -7.57 -16.70
N GLU A 241 -35.67 -8.49 -15.89
CA GLU A 241 -35.73 -8.32 -14.44
C GLU A 241 -34.36 -8.07 -13.80
N ASN A 242 -33.32 -8.80 -14.24
CA ASN A 242 -31.96 -8.61 -13.76
C ASN A 242 -31.39 -7.23 -14.01
N TYR A 243 -31.76 -6.54 -15.09
CA TYR A 243 -31.31 -5.18 -15.38
C TYR A 243 -32.21 -4.13 -14.72
N ARG A 244 -33.48 -4.45 -14.54
CA ARG A 244 -34.41 -3.61 -13.79
C ARG A 244 -33.99 -3.47 -12.33
N ILE A 245 -33.62 -4.59 -11.67
CA ILE A 245 -33.09 -4.51 -10.30
C ILE A 245 -31.77 -3.71 -10.26
N VAL A 246 -30.88 -3.81 -11.24
CA VAL A 246 -29.65 -3.01 -11.31
C VAL A 246 -29.97 -1.51 -11.38
N ARG A 247 -30.94 -1.09 -12.23
CA ARG A 247 -31.42 0.29 -12.28
C ARG A 247 -31.96 0.75 -10.93
N ASP A 248 -32.84 -0.03 -10.32
CA ASP A 248 -33.49 0.33 -9.05
C ASP A 248 -32.46 0.41 -7.91
N LEU A 249 -31.48 -0.50 -7.85
CA LEU A 249 -30.39 -0.41 -6.90
C LEU A 249 -29.49 0.81 -7.12
N PHE A 250 -29.27 1.21 -8.36
CA PHE A 250 -28.54 2.43 -8.70
C PHE A 250 -29.31 3.66 -8.22
N VAL A 251 -30.60 3.75 -8.53
CA VAL A 251 -31.48 4.83 -8.07
C VAL A 251 -31.55 4.87 -6.55
N PHE A 252 -31.74 3.71 -5.90
CA PHE A 252 -31.66 3.61 -4.42
C PHE A 252 -30.38 4.20 -3.88
N SER A 253 -29.25 3.91 -4.51
CA SER A 253 -27.95 4.45 -4.11
C SER A 253 -27.82 5.95 -4.37
N CYS A 254 -28.51 6.50 -5.38
CA CYS A 254 -28.59 7.95 -5.60
C CYS A 254 -29.34 8.68 -4.48
N PHE A 255 -30.30 8.02 -3.82
CA PHE A 255 -31.11 8.63 -2.75
C PHE A 255 -30.72 8.18 -1.34
N SER A 256 -29.74 7.26 -1.19
CA SER A 256 -29.23 6.80 0.11
C SER A 256 -27.74 7.01 0.32
N GLY A 257 -26.98 7.27 -0.75
CA GLY A 257 -25.53 7.40 -0.71
C GLY A 257 -24.79 6.09 -0.41
N LEU A 258 -25.47 4.95 -0.30
CA LEU A 258 -24.86 3.66 0.00
C LEU A 258 -24.05 3.15 -1.21
N ALA A 259 -22.87 2.61 -0.97
CA ALA A 259 -22.14 1.93 -2.03
C ALA A 259 -22.69 0.52 -2.24
N ILE A 260 -22.51 -0.05 -3.44
CA ILE A 260 -23.02 -1.38 -3.81
C ILE A 260 -22.62 -2.49 -2.80
N SER A 261 -21.45 -2.39 -2.18
CA SER A 261 -21.03 -3.33 -1.14
C SER A 261 -21.88 -3.23 0.13
N ASP A 262 -22.32 -2.04 0.48
CA ASP A 262 -23.15 -1.78 1.65
C ASP A 262 -24.61 -2.13 1.34
N VAL A 263 -25.10 -1.82 0.13
CA VAL A 263 -26.41 -2.25 -0.37
C VAL A 263 -26.55 -3.77 -0.37
N ARG A 264 -25.51 -4.50 -0.82
CA ARG A 264 -25.48 -5.98 -0.82
C ARG A 264 -25.63 -6.59 0.57
N ASN A 265 -25.20 -5.87 1.60
CA ASN A 265 -25.22 -6.32 2.99
C ASN A 265 -26.27 -5.59 3.83
N LEU A 266 -27.15 -4.81 3.21
CA LEU A 266 -28.20 -4.10 3.91
C LEU A 266 -29.26 -5.10 4.41
N ARG A 267 -29.45 -5.12 5.72
CA ARG A 267 -30.44 -5.97 6.38
C ARG A 267 -31.67 -5.18 6.80
N GLU A 268 -32.79 -5.85 6.99
CA GLU A 268 -34.01 -5.22 7.46
C GLU A 268 -33.85 -4.58 8.85
N GLU A 269 -33.05 -5.17 9.72
CA GLU A 269 -32.69 -4.62 11.04
C GLU A 269 -31.91 -3.30 10.99
N ASN A 270 -31.33 -2.97 9.84
CA ASN A 270 -30.63 -1.69 9.64
C ASN A 270 -31.60 -0.53 9.36
N ILE A 271 -32.87 -0.80 9.05
CA ILE A 271 -33.89 0.21 8.85
C ILE A 271 -34.59 0.41 10.18
N VAL A 272 -34.40 1.56 10.79
CA VAL A 272 -34.89 1.88 12.12
C VAL A 272 -35.75 3.15 12.09
N LEU A 273 -36.79 3.17 12.92
CA LEU A 273 -37.57 4.39 13.14
C LEU A 273 -36.91 5.20 14.28
N GLU A 274 -36.55 6.44 14.00
CA GLU A 274 -35.98 7.36 14.98
C GLU A 274 -36.60 8.73 14.85
N GLU A 275 -37.07 9.29 15.99
CA GLU A 275 -37.69 10.62 16.01
C GLU A 275 -38.84 10.80 15.03
N GLY A 276 -39.54 9.69 14.70
CA GLY A 276 -40.63 9.67 13.71
C GLY A 276 -40.17 9.48 12.27
N GLU A 277 -38.87 9.40 11.99
CA GLU A 277 -38.30 9.26 10.65
C GLU A 277 -37.61 7.92 10.45
N LEU A 278 -37.77 7.34 9.26
CA LEU A 278 -37.05 6.12 8.89
C LEU A 278 -35.59 6.44 8.55
N CYS A 279 -34.66 5.72 9.19
CA CYS A 279 -33.24 5.88 8.99
C CYS A 279 -32.58 4.53 8.68
N ILE A 280 -31.56 4.54 7.78
CA ILE A 280 -30.68 3.42 7.57
C ILE A 280 -29.44 3.63 8.41
N LYS A 281 -29.17 2.68 9.32
CA LYS A 281 -27.95 2.66 10.15
C LYS A 281 -27.09 1.45 9.87
N GLY A 282 -25.78 1.66 9.81
CA GLY A 282 -24.87 0.54 9.59
C GLY A 282 -23.40 0.93 9.72
N ARG A 283 -22.56 0.01 9.36
CA ARG A 283 -21.12 0.24 9.22
C ARG A 283 -20.67 -0.08 7.81
N ARG A 284 -19.86 0.79 7.24
CA ARG A 284 -19.25 0.59 5.93
C ARG A 284 -18.50 -0.73 5.87
N ILE A 285 -18.77 -1.56 4.86
CA ILE A 285 -18.06 -2.84 4.70
C ILE A 285 -16.56 -2.63 4.54
N LYS A 286 -16.16 -1.59 3.77
CA LYS A 286 -14.76 -1.32 3.42
C LYS A 286 -13.96 -0.69 4.57
N THR A 287 -14.54 0.27 5.30
CA THR A 287 -13.81 1.09 6.29
C THR A 287 -14.25 0.87 7.72
N LYS A 288 -15.32 0.09 7.94
CA LYS A 288 -15.97 -0.16 9.24
C LYS A 288 -16.48 1.11 9.93
N THR A 289 -16.47 2.24 9.22
CA THR A 289 -16.99 3.53 9.73
C THR A 289 -18.52 3.46 9.84
N PRO A 290 -19.11 3.93 10.95
CA PRO A 290 -20.57 4.02 11.06
C PRO A 290 -21.11 5.05 10.07
N TYR A 291 -22.34 4.81 9.60
CA TYR A 291 -23.14 5.76 8.83
C TYR A 291 -24.59 5.76 9.32
N ARG A 292 -25.24 6.91 9.14
CA ARG A 292 -26.69 7.11 9.36
C ARG A 292 -27.22 7.96 8.22
N VAL A 293 -28.24 7.47 7.55
CA VAL A 293 -28.89 8.17 6.43
C VAL A 293 -30.41 8.10 6.62
N GLN A 294 -31.07 9.23 6.53
CA GLN A 294 -32.55 9.28 6.49
C GLN A 294 -33.04 8.67 5.19
N VAL A 295 -34.10 7.87 5.25
CA VAL A 295 -34.68 7.22 4.07
C VAL A 295 -35.55 8.22 3.34
N LEU A 296 -35.11 8.65 2.18
CA LEU A 296 -35.88 9.54 1.30
C LEU A 296 -37.00 8.75 0.57
N PRO A 297 -38.13 9.40 0.19
CA PRO A 297 -39.26 8.71 -0.42
C PRO A 297 -38.94 7.85 -1.62
N PRO A 298 -38.07 8.24 -2.60
CA PRO A 298 -37.68 7.36 -3.71
C PRO A 298 -36.90 6.11 -3.26
N ALA A 299 -36.07 6.24 -2.23
CA ALA A 299 -35.36 5.11 -1.65
C ALA A 299 -36.31 4.14 -0.94
N TRP A 300 -37.32 4.68 -0.23
CA TRP A 300 -38.33 3.88 0.43
C TRP A 300 -39.18 3.07 -0.55
N ALA A 301 -39.66 3.68 -1.63
CA ALA A 301 -40.41 2.99 -2.66
C ALA A 301 -39.67 1.79 -3.27
N ILE A 302 -38.32 1.90 -3.41
CA ILE A 302 -37.49 0.79 -3.89
C ILE A 302 -37.35 -0.27 -2.80
N ILE A 303 -37.16 0.10 -1.53
CA ILE A 303 -37.13 -0.85 -0.41
C ILE A 303 -38.41 -1.69 -0.40
N GLU A 304 -39.58 -1.05 -0.43
CA GLU A 304 -40.89 -1.74 -0.40
C GLU A 304 -41.04 -2.70 -1.58
N ARG A 305 -40.58 -2.35 -2.79
CA ARG A 305 -40.64 -3.23 -3.97
C ARG A 305 -39.84 -4.51 -3.83
N TYR A 306 -38.72 -4.49 -3.13
CA TYR A 306 -37.78 -5.61 -3.05
C TYR A 306 -37.72 -6.30 -1.69
N ARG A 307 -38.30 -5.71 -0.66
CA ARG A 307 -38.36 -6.27 0.70
C ARG A 307 -38.98 -7.66 0.71
N GLY A 308 -38.44 -8.55 1.53
CA GLY A 308 -38.96 -9.91 1.71
C GLY A 308 -38.55 -10.91 0.63
N LYS A 309 -37.86 -10.50 -0.46
CA LYS A 309 -37.39 -11.42 -1.50
C LYS A 309 -36.20 -12.29 -1.06
N ARG A 310 -35.43 -11.85 -0.07
CA ARG A 310 -34.32 -12.57 0.50
C ARG A 310 -34.35 -12.45 2.03
N ALA A 311 -34.44 -13.60 2.72
CA ALA A 311 -34.58 -13.62 4.17
C ALA A 311 -33.48 -12.80 4.90
N GLY A 312 -33.92 -11.83 5.70
CA GLY A 312 -33.08 -10.97 6.53
C GLY A 312 -32.30 -9.89 5.76
N PHE A 313 -32.39 -9.80 4.43
CA PHE A 313 -31.78 -8.77 3.60
C PHE A 313 -32.85 -7.96 2.88
N VAL A 314 -32.58 -6.67 2.71
CA VAL A 314 -33.51 -5.77 1.98
C VAL A 314 -33.50 -6.07 0.49
N PHE A 315 -32.36 -6.41 -0.08
CA PHE A 315 -32.19 -6.66 -1.51
C PHE A 315 -31.52 -7.98 -1.80
N ASP A 316 -31.94 -8.67 -2.84
CA ASP A 316 -31.19 -9.74 -3.49
C ASP A 316 -30.32 -9.16 -4.59
N VAL A 317 -29.11 -8.73 -4.25
CA VAL A 317 -28.22 -7.98 -5.14
C VAL A 317 -27.53 -8.92 -6.12
N PRO A 318 -27.70 -8.74 -7.44
CA PRO A 318 -27.10 -9.59 -8.48
C PRO A 318 -25.57 -9.64 -8.41
N THR A 319 -25.00 -10.58 -9.16
CA THR A 319 -23.53 -10.72 -9.30
C THR A 319 -22.91 -9.46 -9.89
N THR A 320 -21.59 -9.30 -9.67
CA THR A 320 -20.88 -8.11 -10.18
C THR A 320 -20.97 -7.99 -11.71
N ASP A 321 -20.96 -9.12 -12.42
CA ASP A 321 -21.02 -9.13 -13.89
C ASP A 321 -22.40 -8.69 -14.39
N ILE A 322 -23.49 -9.11 -13.74
CA ILE A 322 -24.85 -8.64 -14.06
C ILE A 322 -24.96 -7.14 -13.79
N ILE A 323 -24.38 -6.65 -12.67
CA ILE A 323 -24.36 -5.21 -12.37
C ILE A 323 -23.62 -4.44 -13.46
N LEU A 324 -22.42 -4.89 -13.86
CA LEU A 324 -21.65 -4.22 -14.92
C LEU A 324 -22.40 -4.19 -16.25
N ASN A 325 -22.96 -5.33 -16.66
CA ASN A 325 -23.74 -5.43 -17.91
C ASN A 325 -25.02 -4.57 -17.85
N GLY A 326 -25.72 -4.56 -16.71
CA GLY A 326 -26.90 -3.72 -16.50
C GLY A 326 -26.56 -2.22 -16.55
N MET A 327 -25.44 -1.79 -15.95
CA MET A 327 -24.96 -0.40 -16.03
C MET A 327 -24.64 0.00 -17.48
N HIS A 328 -23.98 -0.87 -18.25
CA HIS A 328 -23.74 -0.64 -19.67
C HIS A 328 -25.03 -0.57 -20.49
N TYR A 329 -26.00 -1.43 -20.19
CA TYR A 329 -27.30 -1.40 -20.82
C TYR A 329 -28.02 -0.07 -20.55
N ILE A 330 -28.08 0.36 -19.29
CA ILE A 330 -28.70 1.64 -18.89
C ILE A 330 -28.00 2.80 -19.61
N GLN A 331 -26.67 2.87 -19.55
CA GLN A 331 -25.86 3.90 -20.21
C GLN A 331 -26.23 4.08 -21.68
N ARG A 332 -26.31 2.97 -22.44
CA ARG A 332 -26.63 3.00 -23.88
C ARG A 332 -28.04 3.50 -24.13
N ASN A 333 -29.01 3.04 -23.34
CA ASN A 333 -30.41 3.37 -23.58
C ASN A 333 -30.80 4.82 -23.21
N ILE A 334 -30.04 5.44 -22.27
CA ILE A 334 -30.25 6.87 -21.96
C ILE A 334 -29.37 7.80 -22.82
N GLY A 335 -28.56 7.26 -23.73
CA GLY A 335 -27.70 8.06 -24.62
C GLY A 335 -26.54 8.75 -23.90
N MET A 336 -26.00 8.14 -22.85
CA MET A 336 -24.89 8.71 -22.08
C MET A 336 -23.53 8.39 -22.74
N GLU A 337 -22.76 9.41 -23.11
CA GLU A 337 -21.47 9.24 -23.81
C GLU A 337 -20.39 8.63 -22.89
N SER A 338 -20.35 9.03 -21.64
CA SER A 338 -19.34 8.55 -20.70
C SER A 338 -19.79 7.30 -19.94
N PRO A 339 -18.84 6.45 -19.49
CA PRO A 339 -19.15 5.23 -18.76
C PRO A 339 -19.96 5.48 -17.50
N LEU A 340 -21.15 4.88 -17.40
CA LEU A 340 -21.96 4.90 -16.19
C LEU A 340 -21.42 3.83 -15.21
N THR A 341 -20.98 4.26 -14.05
CA THR A 341 -20.47 3.36 -13.01
C THR A 341 -21.36 3.41 -11.77
N PHE A 342 -21.52 2.28 -11.07
CA PHE A 342 -22.35 2.24 -9.86
C PHE A 342 -21.92 3.24 -8.78
N HIS A 343 -20.63 3.60 -8.75
CA HIS A 343 -20.11 4.56 -7.78
C HIS A 343 -20.60 5.99 -8.02
N MET A 344 -21.01 6.32 -9.25
CA MET A 344 -21.60 7.62 -9.58
C MET A 344 -22.90 7.88 -8.82
N ALA A 345 -23.68 6.85 -8.48
CA ALA A 345 -24.85 7.00 -7.63
C ALA A 345 -24.53 7.68 -6.29
N ARG A 346 -23.45 7.24 -5.65
CA ARG A 346 -23.02 7.84 -4.39
C ARG A 346 -22.47 9.26 -4.56
N HIS A 347 -21.83 9.54 -5.70
CA HIS A 347 -21.42 10.91 -6.05
C HIS A 347 -22.64 11.81 -6.25
N THR A 348 -23.65 11.29 -6.93
CA THR A 348 -24.94 11.98 -7.17
C THR A 348 -25.67 12.27 -5.85
N PHE A 349 -25.71 11.31 -4.92
CA PHE A 349 -26.25 11.58 -3.58
C PHE A 349 -25.53 12.74 -2.91
N ALA A 350 -24.18 12.72 -2.92
CA ALA A 350 -23.39 13.75 -2.27
C ALA A 350 -23.56 15.13 -2.93
N SER A 351 -23.53 15.21 -4.25
CA SER A 351 -23.57 16.48 -4.98
C SER A 351 -25.00 16.94 -5.26
N LEU A 352 -25.76 16.16 -6.03
CA LEU A 352 -27.06 16.55 -6.56
C LEU A 352 -28.17 16.51 -5.50
N ILE A 353 -28.19 15.47 -4.64
CA ILE A 353 -29.30 15.27 -3.71
C ILE A 353 -29.09 16.05 -2.39
N THR A 354 -27.84 16.13 -1.89
CA THR A 354 -27.59 16.71 -0.56
C THR A 354 -26.91 18.07 -0.60
N LEU A 355 -25.70 18.18 -1.16
CA LEU A 355 -24.96 19.46 -1.15
C LEU A 355 -25.67 20.55 -1.95
N SER A 356 -26.32 20.25 -3.08
CA SER A 356 -27.11 21.21 -3.86
C SER A 356 -28.35 21.70 -3.09
N ALA A 357 -28.92 20.83 -2.24
CA ALA A 357 -30.05 21.17 -1.38
C ALA A 357 -29.63 21.90 -0.07
N GLY A 358 -28.35 22.30 0.06
CA GLY A 358 -27.88 23.07 1.22
C GLY A 358 -27.45 22.23 2.42
N VAL A 359 -27.42 20.89 2.35
CA VAL A 359 -26.96 20.06 3.48
C VAL A 359 -25.48 20.33 3.74
N PRO A 360 -25.07 20.64 4.99
CA PRO A 360 -23.66 20.89 5.32
C PRO A 360 -22.75 19.71 4.97
N ILE A 361 -21.55 20.01 4.48
CA ILE A 361 -20.60 19.01 4.01
C ILE A 361 -20.19 18.02 5.12
N GLU A 362 -20.15 18.46 6.36
CA GLU A 362 -19.87 17.63 7.54
C GLU A 362 -20.97 16.60 7.75
N THR A 363 -22.23 17.02 7.58
CA THR A 363 -23.40 16.14 7.64
C THR A 363 -23.36 15.11 6.53
N VAL A 364 -23.12 15.53 5.28
CA VAL A 364 -22.95 14.63 4.13
C VAL A 364 -21.79 13.64 4.36
N SER A 365 -20.68 14.10 4.90
CA SER A 365 -19.54 13.26 5.23
C SER A 365 -19.87 12.15 6.23
N ARG A 366 -20.65 12.48 7.28
CA ARG A 366 -21.16 11.50 8.25
C ARG A 366 -22.16 10.53 7.64
N MET A 367 -23.12 11.03 6.85
CA MET A 367 -24.09 10.20 6.12
C MET A 367 -23.38 9.18 5.22
N LEU A 368 -22.34 9.61 4.54
CA LEU A 368 -21.51 8.75 3.69
C LEU A 368 -20.56 7.82 4.47
N GLY A 369 -20.36 8.00 5.76
CA GLY A 369 -19.39 7.24 6.56
C GLY A 369 -17.95 7.46 6.09
N HIS A 370 -17.56 8.71 5.79
CA HIS A 370 -16.18 9.06 5.49
C HIS A 370 -15.40 9.31 6.78
N THR A 371 -14.18 8.79 6.86
CA THR A 371 -13.27 9.02 8.00
C THR A 371 -12.54 10.34 7.91
N ASN A 372 -12.50 10.96 6.71
CA ASN A 372 -11.81 12.21 6.45
C ASN A 372 -12.70 13.10 5.56
N LEU A 373 -12.92 14.33 6.02
CA LEU A 373 -13.74 15.32 5.31
C LEU A 373 -13.21 15.63 3.89
N ARG A 374 -11.88 15.55 3.68
CA ARG A 374 -11.28 15.72 2.35
C ARG A 374 -11.87 14.79 1.29
N THR A 375 -12.36 13.61 1.70
CA THR A 375 -13.03 12.67 0.78
C THR A 375 -14.37 13.21 0.30
N THR A 376 -15.04 14.06 1.08
CA THR A 376 -16.31 14.70 0.72
C THR A 376 -16.08 16.03 0.01
N GLN A 377 -14.98 16.73 0.27
CA GLN A 377 -14.63 18.01 -0.36
C GLN A 377 -14.51 17.91 -1.90
N VAL A 378 -14.21 16.74 -2.43
CA VAL A 378 -14.20 16.50 -3.89
C VAL A 378 -15.55 16.71 -4.57
N TYR A 379 -16.66 16.70 -3.80
CA TYR A 379 -18.03 16.98 -4.28
C TYR A 379 -18.46 18.42 -4.06
N ALA A 380 -17.72 19.17 -3.27
CA ALA A 380 -18.05 20.56 -2.91
C ALA A 380 -17.45 21.57 -3.88
N ALA A 381 -17.65 21.37 -5.20
CA ALA A 381 -17.45 22.45 -6.15
C ALA A 381 -18.52 23.51 -5.87
N VAL A 382 -18.13 24.61 -5.22
CA VAL A 382 -19.03 25.73 -4.95
C VAL A 382 -19.23 26.48 -6.26
N SER A 383 -20.41 26.33 -6.89
CA SER A 383 -20.73 27.14 -8.06
C SER A 383 -20.96 28.60 -7.65
N SER A 384 -20.73 29.53 -8.58
CA SER A 384 -21.03 30.97 -8.36
C SER A 384 -22.51 31.19 -8.01
N GLU A 385 -23.41 30.38 -8.58
CA GLU A 385 -24.86 30.40 -8.28
C GLU A 385 -25.14 30.03 -6.84
N ARG A 386 -24.43 29.05 -6.29
CA ARG A 386 -24.55 28.66 -4.89
C ARG A 386 -24.10 29.79 -3.95
N ILE A 387 -22.94 30.41 -4.25
CA ILE A 387 -22.48 31.57 -3.48
C ILE A 387 -23.52 32.66 -3.48
N HIS A 388 -24.11 32.95 -4.66
CA HIS A 388 -25.14 33.97 -4.79
C HIS A 388 -26.38 33.64 -3.96
N ARG A 389 -26.89 32.42 -4.04
CA ARG A 389 -28.05 31.96 -3.24
C ARG A 389 -27.78 32.03 -1.74
N ASP A 390 -26.67 31.48 -1.28
CA ASP A 390 -26.29 31.45 0.14
C ASP A 390 -26.13 32.89 0.66
N MET A 391 -25.59 33.82 -0.15
CA MET A 391 -25.48 35.23 0.22
C MET A 391 -26.80 35.98 0.19
N GLN A 392 -27.75 35.63 -0.66
CA GLN A 392 -29.14 36.20 -0.63
C GLN A 392 -29.84 35.87 0.69
N GLU A 393 -29.73 34.63 1.17
CA GLU A 393 -30.29 34.26 2.48
C GLU A 393 -29.64 35.06 3.63
N VAL A 394 -28.33 35.24 3.60
CA VAL A 394 -27.61 36.06 4.59
C VAL A 394 -28.04 37.51 4.48
N GLN A 395 -28.17 38.07 3.27
CA GLN A 395 -28.61 39.44 3.05
C GLN A 395 -30.00 39.69 3.63
N GLN A 396 -30.95 38.76 3.41
CA GLN A 396 -32.30 38.84 3.93
C GLN A 396 -32.32 38.85 5.47
N ARG A 397 -31.57 37.95 6.11
CA ARG A 397 -31.43 37.90 7.58
C ARG A 397 -30.78 39.16 8.18
N ILE A 398 -29.79 39.74 7.50
CA ILE A 398 -29.12 40.96 7.97
C ILE A 398 -30.06 42.16 7.83
N GLN A 399 -30.81 42.29 6.74
CA GLN A 399 -31.80 43.37 6.57
C GLN A 399 -32.85 43.38 7.66
N ASP A 400 -33.30 42.21 8.11
CA ASP A 400 -34.29 42.07 9.19
C ASP A 400 -33.72 42.33 10.57
N THR A 401 -32.38 42.20 10.76
CA THR A 401 -31.74 42.24 12.08
C THR A 401 -30.97 43.54 12.32
N PHE A 402 -30.38 44.13 11.31
CA PHE A 402 -29.49 45.28 11.46
C PHE A 402 -29.95 46.46 10.60
N THR A 403 -30.39 47.57 11.24
CA THR A 403 -30.67 48.85 10.61
C THR A 403 -29.56 49.82 10.97
N LEU A 404 -28.74 50.22 9.96
CA LEU A 404 -27.75 51.28 10.15
C LEU A 404 -28.49 52.63 10.26
N ARG A 405 -28.33 53.33 11.36
CA ARG A 405 -28.74 54.74 11.53
C ARG A 405 -27.48 55.60 11.31
N PHE A 406 -27.45 56.36 10.23
CA PHE A 406 -26.42 57.32 9.93
C PHE A 406 -26.79 58.71 10.52
#